data_0707fbee5744780abac0eeacd785b268
#
_entry.id   0707fbee5744780abac0eeacd785b268
#
_cell.length_a   1.000
_cell.length_b   1.000
_cell.length_c   1.000
_cell.angle_alpha   90.00
_cell.angle_beta   90.00
_cell.angle_gamma   90.00
#
_symmetry.space_group_name_H-M   'P 1'
#
loop_
_entity.id
_entity.type
_entity.pdbx_description
1 polymer ?
#
loop_
_entity_poly.entity_id
_entity_poly.type
_entity_poly.pdbx_seq_one_letter_code
_entity_poly.pdbx_strand_id
1 'polypeptide(L)'
;MTTHKDLIVWQKAMNFVLAIYKATKLFPNDEVFGLTSQMRRAVVSIPSNIAEGFGRLHLRERENFLSISLGSACELETQLILSKDLGYISLDEVEQLMIDIQSIIKMLTGLIKSLGK
;
A
#
# COMPACT_ATOMS: atom_id res chain seq x y z
N MET A 1 4.56 2.81 -25.44
CA MET A 1 5.58 2.88 -24.38
C MET A 1 4.98 2.47 -23.05
N THR A 2 5.63 1.59 -22.35
CA THR A 2 5.18 1.10 -21.04
C THR A 2 5.58 2.10 -19.96
N THR A 3 4.63 2.42 -19.09
CA THR A 3 4.90 3.28 -17.93
C THR A 3 4.44 2.54 -16.66
N HIS A 4 4.71 3.13 -15.51
CA HIS A 4 4.21 2.56 -14.23
C HIS A 4 2.69 2.37 -14.25
N LYS A 5 1.97 3.18 -15.03
CA LYS A 5 0.49 3.11 -15.12
C LYS A 5 0.01 1.81 -15.74
N ASP A 6 0.86 1.12 -16.47
CA ASP A 6 0.53 -0.19 -17.08
C ASP A 6 0.76 -1.34 -16.10
N LEU A 7 1.39 -1.10 -14.96
CA LEU A 7 1.64 -2.14 -13.97
C LEU A 7 0.37 -2.47 -13.20
N ILE A 8 0.04 -3.75 -13.14
CA ILE A 8 -1.14 -4.21 -12.39
C ILE A 8 -1.02 -3.82 -10.91
N VAL A 9 0.18 -3.95 -10.32
CA VAL A 9 0.38 -3.61 -8.90
C VAL A 9 0.13 -2.14 -8.63
N TRP A 10 0.52 -1.25 -9.56
CA TRP A 10 0.24 0.18 -9.40
C TRP A 10 -1.27 0.45 -9.44
N GLN A 11 -1.97 -0.18 -10.40
CA GLN A 11 -3.42 -0.03 -10.55
C GLN A 11 -4.15 -0.54 -9.29
N LYS A 12 -3.74 -1.69 -8.77
CA LYS A 12 -4.30 -2.23 -7.53
C LYS A 12 -4.02 -1.32 -6.35
N ALA A 13 -2.82 -0.77 -6.27
CA ALA A 13 -2.45 0.15 -5.18
C ALA A 13 -3.28 1.43 -5.25
N MET A 14 -3.53 1.97 -6.43
CA MET A 14 -4.39 3.15 -6.60
C MET A 14 -5.82 2.88 -6.12
N ASN A 15 -6.38 1.73 -6.49
CA ASN A 15 -7.71 1.34 -6.01
C ASN A 15 -7.72 1.15 -4.50
N PHE A 16 -6.63 0.63 -3.96
CA PHE A 16 -6.52 0.40 -2.52
C PHE A 16 -6.47 1.69 -1.71
N VAL A 17 -5.89 2.76 -2.29
CA VAL A 17 -5.94 4.11 -1.68
C VAL A 17 -7.39 4.50 -1.43
N LEU A 18 -8.24 4.33 -2.43
CA LEU A 18 -9.66 4.70 -2.31
C LEU A 18 -10.35 3.85 -1.23
N ALA A 19 -10.04 2.56 -1.18
CA ALA A 19 -10.63 1.64 -0.20
C ALA A 19 -10.24 2.02 1.23
N ILE A 20 -8.98 2.38 1.46
CA ILE A 20 -8.50 2.78 2.79
C ILE A 20 -9.09 4.12 3.21
N TYR A 21 -9.20 5.08 2.29
CA TYR A 21 -9.84 6.36 2.61
C TYR A 21 -11.30 6.15 3.00
N LYS A 22 -12.00 5.28 2.28
CA LYS A 22 -13.39 4.95 2.59
C LYS A 22 -13.53 4.29 3.96
N ALA A 23 -12.68 3.29 4.23
CA ALA A 23 -12.73 2.56 5.51
C ALA A 23 -12.40 3.47 6.70
N THR A 24 -11.41 4.34 6.55
CA THR A 24 -10.97 5.20 7.66
C THR A 24 -11.90 6.39 7.92
N LYS A 25 -12.84 6.69 7.02
CA LYS A 25 -13.84 7.73 7.28
C LYS A 25 -14.68 7.44 8.51
N LEU A 26 -14.87 6.16 8.84
CA LEU A 26 -15.69 5.73 9.96
C LEU A 26 -14.90 5.53 11.24
N PHE A 27 -13.59 5.77 11.20
CA PHE A 27 -12.74 5.65 12.38
C PHE A 27 -13.07 6.77 13.39
N PRO A 28 -12.83 6.54 14.69
CA PRO A 28 -13.07 7.57 15.70
C PRO A 28 -12.32 8.87 15.41
N ASN A 29 -12.93 10.00 15.75
CA ASN A 29 -12.32 11.31 15.56
C ASN A 29 -10.99 11.45 16.31
N ASP A 30 -10.82 10.74 17.42
CA ASP A 30 -9.56 10.71 18.18
C ASP A 30 -8.38 10.24 17.34
N GLU A 31 -8.64 9.47 16.28
CA GLU A 31 -7.59 8.88 15.44
C GLU A 31 -7.24 9.73 14.22
N VAL A 32 -7.84 10.91 14.09
CA VAL A 32 -7.59 11.79 12.94
C VAL A 32 -6.10 12.09 12.76
N PHE A 33 -5.39 12.32 13.87
CA PHE A 33 -3.93 12.57 13.84
C PHE A 33 -3.13 11.33 14.26
N GLY A 34 -3.80 10.20 14.44
CA GLY A 34 -3.18 8.94 14.81
C GLY A 34 -3.29 7.92 13.69
N LEU A 35 -3.99 6.83 13.95
CA LEU A 35 -4.08 5.68 13.04
C LEU A 35 -4.66 6.05 11.68
N THR A 36 -5.71 6.89 11.63
CA THR A 36 -6.30 7.34 10.37
C THR A 36 -5.26 8.01 9.49
N SER A 37 -4.54 8.98 10.04
CA SER A 37 -3.51 9.72 9.30
C SER A 37 -2.39 8.79 8.84
N GLN A 38 -1.92 7.92 9.72
CA GLN A 38 -0.83 6.99 9.41
C GLN A 38 -1.20 6.02 8.30
N MET A 39 -2.41 5.48 8.33
CA MET A 39 -2.88 4.54 7.31
C MET A 39 -3.01 5.22 5.94
N ARG A 40 -3.52 6.44 5.92
CA ARG A 40 -3.66 7.20 4.69
C ARG A 40 -2.30 7.54 4.08
N ARG A 41 -1.34 7.90 4.91
CA ARG A 41 0.02 8.17 4.45
C ARG A 41 0.68 6.90 3.91
N ALA A 42 0.54 5.79 4.61
CA ALA A 42 1.11 4.51 4.18
C ALA A 42 0.52 4.07 2.85
N VAL A 43 -0.80 4.13 2.69
CA VAL A 43 -1.45 3.65 1.46
C VAL A 43 -1.10 4.51 0.25
N VAL A 44 -1.00 5.83 0.40
CA VAL A 44 -0.59 6.73 -0.70
C VAL A 44 0.86 6.49 -1.06
N SER A 45 1.71 6.16 -0.08
CA SER A 45 3.12 5.88 -0.30
C SER A 45 3.33 4.68 -1.25
N ILE A 46 2.41 3.72 -1.28
CA ILE A 46 2.57 2.53 -2.11
C ILE A 46 2.62 2.90 -3.60
N PRO A 47 1.57 3.47 -4.20
CA PRO A 47 1.63 3.82 -5.62
C PRO A 47 2.60 4.95 -5.92
N SER A 48 2.80 5.88 -4.98
CA SER A 48 3.72 7.00 -5.17
C SER A 48 5.16 6.53 -5.34
N ASN A 49 5.60 5.56 -4.54
CA ASN A 49 6.96 5.04 -4.64
C ASN A 49 7.14 4.09 -5.83
N ILE A 50 6.09 3.41 -6.27
CA ILE A 50 6.14 2.65 -7.52
C ILE A 50 6.41 3.61 -8.69
N ALA A 51 5.65 4.70 -8.76
CA ALA A 51 5.80 5.70 -9.82
C ALA A 51 7.18 6.34 -9.76
N GLU A 52 7.63 6.71 -8.57
CA GLU A 52 8.93 7.34 -8.33
C GLU A 52 10.06 6.42 -8.83
N GLY A 53 9.98 5.13 -8.47
CA GLY A 53 10.98 4.15 -8.87
C GLY A 53 11.07 3.98 -10.38
N PHE A 54 9.93 3.97 -11.06
CA PHE A 54 9.89 3.83 -12.51
C PHE A 54 10.32 5.09 -13.24
N GLY A 55 10.37 6.23 -12.54
CA GLY A 55 10.93 7.47 -13.07
C GLY A 55 12.45 7.55 -12.95
N ARG A 56 13.08 6.61 -12.27
CA ARG A 56 14.54 6.58 -12.10
C ARG A 56 15.19 5.83 -13.22
N LEU A 57 16.36 6.32 -13.67
CA LEU A 57 17.11 5.70 -14.76
C LEU A 57 17.96 4.51 -14.32
N HIS A 58 18.37 4.50 -13.05
CA HIS A 58 19.25 3.45 -12.54
C HIS A 58 18.46 2.37 -11.80
N LEU A 59 18.78 1.11 -12.06
CA LEU A 59 18.07 -0.04 -11.48
C LEU A 59 18.13 -0.05 -9.96
N ARG A 60 19.28 0.34 -9.37
CA ARG A 60 19.44 0.38 -7.92
C ARG A 60 18.47 1.38 -7.29
N GLU A 61 18.32 2.56 -7.91
CA GLU A 61 17.37 3.56 -7.42
C GLU A 61 15.94 3.08 -7.54
N ARG A 62 15.61 2.45 -8.67
CA ARG A 62 14.28 1.86 -8.88
C ARG A 62 13.98 0.82 -7.80
N GLU A 63 14.92 -0.08 -7.55
CA GLU A 63 14.77 -1.10 -6.52
C GLU A 63 14.55 -0.47 -5.13
N ASN A 64 15.29 0.59 -4.82
CA ASN A 64 15.15 1.28 -3.53
C ASN A 64 13.74 1.84 -3.34
N PHE A 65 13.17 2.49 -4.36
CA PHE A 65 11.81 3.04 -4.26
C PHE A 65 10.77 1.93 -4.18
N LEU A 66 10.94 0.84 -4.91
CA LEU A 66 10.03 -0.30 -4.80
C LEU A 66 10.12 -0.95 -3.41
N SER A 67 11.30 -0.98 -2.81
CA SER A 67 11.47 -1.48 -1.44
C SER A 67 10.76 -0.61 -0.42
N ILE A 68 10.78 0.73 -0.62
CA ILE A 68 10.03 1.65 0.23
C ILE A 68 8.53 1.38 0.09
N SER A 69 8.05 1.18 -1.14
CA SER A 69 6.66 0.83 -1.40
C SER A 69 6.26 -0.45 -0.68
N LEU A 70 7.11 -1.48 -0.75
CA LEU A 70 6.86 -2.75 -0.05
C LEU A 70 6.81 -2.55 1.45
N GLY A 71 7.72 -1.77 2.03
CA GLY A 71 7.71 -1.45 3.45
C GLY A 71 6.42 -0.75 3.88
N SER A 72 5.95 0.18 3.05
CA SER A 72 4.68 0.88 3.31
C SER A 72 3.50 -0.09 3.29
N ALA A 73 3.52 -1.08 2.38
CA ALA A 73 2.47 -2.09 2.30
C ALA A 73 2.48 -2.97 3.56
N CYS A 74 3.65 -3.36 4.04
CA CYS A 74 3.78 -4.14 5.28
C CYS A 74 3.33 -3.35 6.50
N GLU A 75 3.63 -2.05 6.53
CA GLU A 75 3.16 -1.15 7.59
C GLU A 75 1.63 -1.10 7.59
N LEU A 76 1.04 -0.95 6.41
CA LEU A 76 -0.42 -0.87 6.27
C LEU A 76 -1.09 -2.19 6.69
N GLU A 77 -0.50 -3.32 6.37
CA GLU A 77 -1.01 -4.62 6.82
C GLU A 77 -1.07 -4.67 8.35
N THR A 78 -0.01 -4.21 9.02
CA THR A 78 0.05 -4.11 10.47
C THR A 78 -1.05 -3.20 11.02
N GLN A 79 -1.24 -2.05 10.37
CA GLN A 79 -2.26 -1.07 10.79
C GLN A 79 -3.68 -1.62 10.62
N LEU A 80 -3.92 -2.44 9.59
CA LEU A 80 -5.20 -3.11 9.41
C LEU A 80 -5.48 -4.10 10.54
N ILE A 81 -4.47 -4.85 10.96
CA ILE A 81 -4.60 -5.77 12.10
C ILE A 81 -4.92 -4.99 13.37
N LEU A 82 -4.23 -3.87 13.60
CA LEU A 82 -4.51 -3.00 14.75
C LEU A 82 -5.94 -2.45 14.69
N SER A 83 -6.38 -2.02 13.52
CA SER A 83 -7.73 -1.48 13.33
C SER A 83 -8.80 -2.52 13.67
N LYS A 84 -8.57 -3.77 13.27
CA LYS A 84 -9.45 -4.87 13.61
C LYS A 84 -9.47 -5.10 15.13
N ASP A 85 -8.29 -5.16 15.74
CA ASP A 85 -8.17 -5.47 17.17
C ASP A 85 -8.78 -4.34 18.02
N LEU A 86 -8.71 -3.10 17.55
CA LEU A 86 -9.32 -1.95 18.23
C LEU A 86 -10.82 -1.84 17.98
N GLY A 87 -11.37 -2.67 17.09
CA GLY A 87 -12.79 -2.66 16.79
C GLY A 87 -13.22 -1.52 15.87
N TYR A 88 -12.30 -0.91 15.14
CA TYR A 88 -12.60 0.23 14.25
C TYR A 88 -13.15 -0.20 12.90
N ILE A 89 -12.97 -1.45 12.53
CA ILE A 89 -13.37 -1.98 11.24
C ILE A 89 -14.02 -3.36 11.45
N SER A 90 -15.05 -3.68 10.67
CA SER A 90 -15.72 -4.97 10.76
C SER A 90 -14.82 -6.10 10.28
N LEU A 91 -15.09 -7.33 10.74
CA LEU A 91 -14.34 -8.51 10.34
C LEU A 91 -14.45 -8.75 8.83
N ASP A 92 -15.63 -8.54 8.26
CA ASP A 92 -15.85 -8.72 6.82
C ASP A 92 -15.03 -7.74 5.99
N GLU A 93 -15.03 -6.47 6.40
CA GLU A 93 -14.27 -5.44 5.69
C GLU A 93 -12.77 -5.67 5.79
N VAL A 94 -12.27 -6.00 6.98
CA VAL A 94 -10.84 -6.20 7.16
C VAL A 94 -10.36 -7.43 6.41
N GLU A 95 -11.18 -8.46 6.32
CA GLU A 95 -10.83 -9.67 5.58
C GLU A 95 -10.53 -9.37 4.11
N GLN A 96 -11.40 -8.59 3.46
CA GLN A 96 -11.20 -8.20 2.07
C GLN A 96 -9.97 -7.30 1.90
N LEU A 97 -9.80 -6.33 2.79
CA LEU A 97 -8.65 -5.43 2.75
C LEU A 97 -7.33 -6.19 2.97
N MET A 98 -7.34 -7.20 3.84
CA MET A 98 -6.15 -8.05 4.07
C MET A 98 -5.80 -8.86 2.82
N ILE A 99 -6.79 -9.40 2.12
CA ILE A 99 -6.56 -10.12 0.87
C ILE A 99 -5.88 -9.17 -0.14
N ASP A 100 -6.40 -7.95 -0.26
CA ASP A 100 -5.89 -6.98 -1.22
C ASP A 100 -4.46 -6.55 -0.89
N ILE A 101 -4.18 -6.24 0.38
CA ILE A 101 -2.83 -5.81 0.76
C ILE A 101 -1.81 -6.94 0.60
N GLN A 102 -2.19 -8.17 0.92
CA GLN A 102 -1.31 -9.33 0.75
C GLN A 102 -1.00 -9.58 -0.72
N SER A 103 -1.97 -9.36 -1.60
CA SER A 103 -1.78 -9.44 -3.04
C SER A 103 -0.77 -8.39 -3.52
N ILE A 104 -0.90 -7.16 -3.03
CA ILE A 104 0.02 -6.05 -3.36
C ILE A 104 1.45 -6.39 -2.88
N ILE A 105 1.59 -6.88 -1.65
CA ILE A 105 2.89 -7.28 -1.09
C ILE A 105 3.54 -8.35 -1.97
N LYS A 106 2.78 -9.36 -2.35
CA LYS A 106 3.28 -10.44 -3.19
C LYS A 106 3.74 -9.93 -4.56
N MET A 107 2.96 -9.06 -5.17
CA MET A 107 3.30 -8.47 -6.47
C MET A 107 4.55 -7.61 -6.39
N LEU A 108 4.68 -6.79 -5.35
CA LEU A 108 5.87 -5.94 -5.15
C LEU A 108 7.11 -6.79 -4.92
N THR A 109 7.00 -7.84 -4.12
CA THR A 109 8.10 -8.75 -3.85
C THR A 109 8.58 -9.39 -5.16
N GLY A 110 7.65 -9.86 -5.99
CA GLY A 110 7.98 -10.46 -7.27
C GLY A 110 8.63 -9.47 -8.23
N LEU A 111 8.11 -8.24 -8.26
CA LEU A 111 8.64 -7.20 -9.13
C LEU A 111 10.08 -6.83 -8.73
N ILE A 112 10.34 -6.67 -7.45
CA ILE A 112 11.68 -6.36 -6.93
C ILE A 112 12.66 -7.48 -7.30
N LYS A 113 12.26 -8.74 -7.09
CA LYS A 113 13.10 -9.88 -7.44
C LYS A 113 13.42 -9.93 -8.92
N SER A 114 12.48 -9.53 -9.77
CA SER A 114 12.67 -9.54 -11.22
C SER A 114 13.73 -8.54 -11.69
N LEU A 115 13.94 -7.46 -10.94
CA LEU A 115 14.93 -6.44 -11.29
C LEU A 115 16.37 -6.93 -11.11
N GLY A 116 16.57 -7.91 -10.23
CA GLY A 116 17.90 -8.44 -9.95
C GLY A 116 18.40 -9.45 -10.96
N LYS A 117 17.65 -9.68 -12.05
CA LYS A 117 18.02 -10.70 -13.06
C LYS A 117 18.54 -10.11 -14.35
#